data_81f20d49a89dc58e0608322ad9e46a6c
#
_entry.id   81f20d49a89dc58e0608322ad9e46a6c
#
_cell.length_a   1.000
_cell.length_b   1.000
_cell.length_c   1.000
_cell.angle_alpha   90.00
_cell.angle_beta   90.00
_cell.angle_gamma   90.00
#
_symmetry.space_group_name_H-M   'P 1'
#
loop_
_entity.id
_entity.type
_entity.pdbx_description
1 polymer ?
#
loop_
_entity_poly.entity_id
_entity_poly.type
_entity_poly.pdbx_seq_one_letter_code
_entity_poly.pdbx_strand_id
1 'polypeptide(L)'
;MVIQKVINNNVISAYDVNRQEVVIMGKGIGFKAHTGDLIDEGRIEKVFRIENEKLSRQFQEVLENIPLEHMQITSDIISYARKNLNVQLNQNIYITLMDHINFAIQRQSQGIQLKNALLWEIKKFYHQEIGRASCRERV
;
A
#
# COMPACT_ATOMS: atom_id res chain seq x y z
N MET A 1 14.23 -4.71 -15.20
CA MET A 1 12.77 -4.67 -15.44
C MET A 1 12.42 -3.45 -16.29
N VAL A 2 11.44 -3.60 -17.11
CA VAL A 2 10.97 -2.57 -18.03
C VAL A 2 9.59 -2.10 -17.59
N ILE A 3 9.34 -0.80 -17.69
CA ILE A 3 8.06 -0.22 -17.31
C ILE A 3 6.97 -0.71 -18.26
N GLN A 4 5.92 -1.29 -17.69
CA GLN A 4 4.73 -1.69 -18.44
C GLN A 4 3.71 -0.56 -18.49
N LYS A 5 3.49 0.10 -17.36
CA LYS A 5 2.52 1.17 -17.25
C LYS A 5 2.97 2.15 -16.18
N VAL A 6 2.80 3.45 -16.44
CA VAL A 6 3.03 4.49 -15.46
C VAL A 6 1.69 4.82 -14.80
N ILE A 7 1.57 4.55 -13.51
CA ILE A 7 0.33 4.79 -12.77
C ILE A 7 0.30 6.25 -12.30
N ASN A 8 1.39 6.70 -11.70
CA ASN A 8 1.62 8.11 -11.38
C ASN A 8 3.12 8.35 -11.24
N ASN A 9 3.51 9.53 -10.78
CA ASN A 9 4.93 9.89 -10.66
C ASN A 9 5.72 8.98 -9.70
N ASN A 10 5.04 8.27 -8.84
CA ASN A 10 5.67 7.49 -7.78
C ASN A 10 5.34 5.99 -7.84
N VAL A 11 4.51 5.59 -8.78
CA VAL A 11 4.07 4.21 -8.92
C VAL A 11 4.06 3.81 -10.39
N ILE A 12 4.67 2.67 -10.65
CA ILE A 12 4.67 2.07 -12.00
C ILE A 12 4.31 0.60 -11.89
N SER A 13 3.93 0.00 -12.99
CA SER A 13 3.84 -1.46 -13.08
C SER A 13 4.89 -1.97 -14.05
N ALA A 14 5.33 -3.19 -13.81
CA ALA A 14 6.33 -3.85 -14.64
C ALA A 14 6.10 -5.35 -14.60
N TYR A 15 6.77 -6.07 -15.52
CA TYR A 15 6.80 -7.52 -15.46
C TYR A 15 8.13 -7.98 -14.88
N ASP A 16 8.07 -8.95 -13.98
CA ASP A 16 9.28 -9.57 -13.44
C ASP A 16 9.83 -10.63 -14.40
N VAL A 17 10.87 -11.33 -13.98
CA VAL A 17 11.51 -12.37 -14.80
C VAL A 17 10.56 -13.52 -15.12
N ASN A 18 9.54 -13.73 -14.31
CA ASN A 18 8.52 -14.76 -14.51
C ASN A 18 7.31 -14.26 -15.30
N ARG A 19 7.40 -13.07 -15.89
CA ARG A 19 6.32 -12.42 -16.62
C ARG A 19 5.08 -12.13 -15.78
N GLN A 20 5.26 -12.05 -14.47
CA GLN A 20 4.21 -11.66 -13.56
C GLN A 20 4.22 -10.15 -13.36
N GLU A 21 3.05 -9.52 -13.42
CA GLU A 21 2.95 -8.08 -13.21
C GLU A 21 3.22 -7.75 -11.75
N VAL A 22 4.09 -6.78 -11.54
CA VAL A 22 4.39 -6.25 -10.22
C VAL A 22 4.13 -4.76 -10.21
N VAL A 23 3.71 -4.24 -9.07
CA VAL A 23 3.52 -2.81 -8.84
C VAL A 23 4.71 -2.32 -8.04
N ILE A 24 5.38 -1.30 -8.55
CA ILE A 24 6.60 -0.77 -7.96
C ILE A 24 6.35 0.66 -7.50
N MET A 25 6.69 0.92 -6.27
CA MET A 25 6.55 2.23 -5.64
C MET A 25 7.93 2.80 -5.33
N GLY A 26 8.11 4.07 -5.62
CA GLY A 26 9.34 4.79 -5.31
C GLY A 26 9.19 6.27 -5.65
N LYS A 27 9.84 7.12 -4.89
CA LYS A 27 9.77 8.56 -5.10
C LYS A 27 10.31 8.94 -6.48
N GLY A 28 9.44 9.49 -7.32
CA GLY A 28 9.80 9.95 -8.65
C GLY A 28 10.08 8.85 -9.67
N ILE A 29 9.80 7.59 -9.36
CA ILE A 29 10.11 6.46 -10.23
C ILE A 29 9.36 6.53 -11.57
N GLY A 30 8.15 7.11 -11.56
CA GLY A 30 7.34 7.30 -12.75
C GLY A 30 7.47 8.69 -13.37
N PHE A 31 8.26 9.58 -12.78
CA PHE A 31 8.37 10.95 -13.26
C PHE A 31 9.12 10.98 -14.60
N LYS A 32 8.48 11.56 -15.61
CA LYS A 32 8.99 11.60 -16.99
C LYS A 32 9.32 10.21 -17.57
N ALA A 33 8.72 9.17 -17.00
CA ALA A 33 8.92 7.81 -17.46
C ALA A 33 7.83 7.41 -18.45
N HIS A 34 8.16 6.50 -19.35
CA HIS A 34 7.25 6.01 -20.37
C HIS A 34 7.27 4.49 -20.40
N THR A 35 6.20 3.90 -20.93
CA THR A 35 6.15 2.46 -21.18
C THR A 35 7.34 2.05 -22.06
N GLY A 36 8.05 1.02 -21.63
CA GLY A 36 9.22 0.54 -22.33
C GLY A 36 10.54 1.04 -21.77
N ASP A 37 10.52 2.04 -20.91
CA ASP A 37 11.75 2.56 -20.30
C ASP A 37 12.30 1.57 -19.27
N LEU A 38 13.62 1.60 -19.10
CA LEU A 38 14.26 0.84 -18.04
C LEU A 38 13.99 1.49 -16.68
N ILE A 39 13.75 0.64 -15.69
CA ILE A 39 13.48 1.10 -14.34
C ILE A 39 14.79 1.45 -13.64
N ASP A 40 14.82 2.61 -13.00
CA ASP A 40 15.92 3.00 -12.12
C ASP A 40 15.78 2.26 -10.79
N GLU A 41 16.56 1.19 -10.64
CA GLU A 41 16.49 0.34 -9.44
C GLU A 41 16.82 1.08 -8.16
N GLY A 42 17.61 2.13 -8.23
CA GLY A 42 17.93 2.96 -7.07
C GLY A 42 16.75 3.72 -6.51
N ARG A 43 15.68 3.87 -7.28
CA ARG A 43 14.47 4.56 -6.84
C ARG A 43 13.39 3.62 -6.32
N ILE A 44 13.59 2.31 -6.43
CA ILE A 44 12.62 1.33 -5.96
C ILE A 44 12.62 1.32 -4.42
N GLU A 45 11.49 1.66 -3.84
CA GLU A 45 11.30 1.58 -2.40
C GLU A 45 10.55 0.33 -2.01
N LYS A 46 9.55 -0.06 -2.81
CA LYS A 46 8.75 -1.23 -2.51
C LYS A 46 8.21 -1.86 -3.77
N VAL A 47 8.16 -3.20 -3.77
CA VAL A 47 7.60 -3.99 -4.87
C VAL A 47 6.44 -4.81 -4.33
N PHE A 48 5.29 -4.70 -4.97
CA PHE A 48 4.10 -5.48 -4.64
C PHE A 48 3.87 -6.52 -5.72
N ARG A 49 3.82 -7.78 -5.31
CA ARG A 49 3.52 -8.90 -6.19
C ARG A 49 2.11 -9.39 -5.89
N ILE A 50 1.19 -9.11 -6.77
CA ILE A 50 -0.21 -9.48 -6.60
C ILE A 50 -0.55 -10.49 -7.69
N GLU A 51 -0.77 -11.74 -7.29
CA GLU A 51 -1.00 -12.83 -8.22
C GLU A 51 -2.33 -12.71 -8.96
N ASN A 52 -3.36 -12.19 -8.32
CA ASN A 52 -4.67 -12.03 -8.91
C ASN A 52 -4.73 -10.75 -9.74
N GLU A 53 -4.97 -10.89 -11.05
CA GLU A 53 -5.06 -9.74 -11.95
C GLU A 53 -6.12 -8.73 -11.55
N LYS A 54 -7.26 -9.19 -11.08
CA LYS A 54 -8.34 -8.32 -10.66
C LYS A 54 -7.93 -7.48 -9.45
N LEU A 55 -7.28 -8.11 -8.47
CA LEU A 55 -6.77 -7.40 -7.29
C LEU A 55 -5.64 -6.45 -7.67
N SER A 56 -4.78 -6.83 -8.61
CA SER A 56 -3.73 -5.96 -9.10
C SER A 56 -4.29 -4.70 -9.75
N ARG A 57 -5.32 -4.82 -10.55
CA ARG A 57 -5.98 -3.67 -11.16
C ARG A 57 -6.64 -2.77 -10.13
N GLN A 58 -7.32 -3.36 -9.16
CA GLN A 58 -7.92 -2.59 -8.06
C GLN A 58 -6.86 -1.84 -7.27
N PHE A 59 -5.74 -2.49 -7.00
CA PHE A 59 -4.62 -1.86 -6.33
C PHE A 59 -4.08 -0.68 -7.12
N GLN A 60 -3.90 -0.84 -8.43
CA GLN A 60 -3.43 0.23 -9.30
C GLN A 60 -4.40 1.40 -9.34
N GLU A 61 -5.70 1.13 -9.39
CA GLU A 61 -6.72 2.17 -9.37
C GLU A 61 -6.70 2.98 -8.07
N VAL A 62 -6.56 2.29 -6.95
CA VAL A 62 -6.44 2.95 -5.65
C VAL A 62 -5.19 3.83 -5.61
N LEU A 63 -4.06 3.32 -6.09
CA LEU A 63 -2.78 4.03 -6.06
C LEU A 63 -2.74 5.23 -6.99
N GLU A 64 -3.54 5.24 -8.05
CA GLU A 64 -3.51 6.29 -9.06
C GLU A 64 -3.73 7.68 -8.46
N ASN A 65 -4.59 7.78 -7.48
CA ASN A 65 -4.98 9.06 -6.89
C ASN A 65 -4.43 9.29 -5.48
N ILE A 66 -3.57 8.40 -5.00
CA ILE A 66 -3.03 8.51 -3.64
C ILE A 66 -1.66 9.19 -3.67
N PRO A 67 -1.46 10.25 -2.87
CA PRO A 67 -0.14 10.87 -2.73
C PRO A 67 0.89 9.90 -2.16
N LEU A 68 2.15 10.09 -2.53
CA LEU A 68 3.24 9.26 -2.04
C LEU A 68 3.32 9.23 -0.52
N GLU A 69 3.06 10.36 0.12
CA GLU A 69 3.09 10.47 1.58
C GLU A 69 2.11 9.51 2.24
N HIS A 70 0.92 9.35 1.67
CA HIS A 70 -0.09 8.42 2.18
C HIS A 70 0.36 6.98 2.00
N MET A 71 1.01 6.68 0.88
CA MET A 71 1.56 5.35 0.64
C MET A 71 2.66 5.01 1.65
N GLN A 72 3.54 5.98 1.94
CA GLN A 72 4.61 5.80 2.92
C GLN A 72 4.05 5.59 4.32
N ILE A 73 3.06 6.37 4.72
CA ILE A 73 2.38 6.20 6.00
C ILE A 73 1.78 4.80 6.10
N THR A 74 1.11 4.33 5.05
CA THR A 74 0.51 3.00 5.01
C THR A 74 1.58 1.92 5.18
N SER A 75 2.68 2.04 4.47
CA SER A 75 3.79 1.09 4.57
C SER A 75 4.39 1.07 5.96
N ASP A 76 4.58 2.24 6.56
CA ASP A 76 5.13 2.37 7.92
C ASP A 76 4.20 1.73 8.95
N ILE A 77 2.91 1.96 8.82
CA ILE A 77 1.91 1.37 9.71
C ILE A 77 1.91 -0.14 9.62
N ILE A 78 1.94 -0.67 8.40
CA ILE A 78 1.94 -2.12 8.19
C ILE A 78 3.23 -2.74 8.70
N SER A 79 4.36 -2.10 8.48
CA SER A 79 5.64 -2.56 9.01
C SER A 79 5.65 -2.57 10.53
N TYR A 80 5.12 -1.53 11.14
CA TYR A 80 4.99 -1.43 12.59
C TYR A 80 4.09 -2.54 13.13
N ALA A 81 2.95 -2.77 12.49
CA ALA A 81 2.01 -3.80 12.90
C ALA A 81 2.64 -5.20 12.81
N ARG A 82 3.33 -5.49 11.73
CA ARG A 82 4.04 -6.77 11.57
C ARG A 82 5.06 -7.01 12.66
N LYS A 83 5.83 -5.98 12.97
CA LYS A 83 6.91 -6.06 13.95
C LYS A 83 6.39 -6.24 15.36
N ASN A 84 5.36 -5.49 15.73
CA ASN A 84 4.88 -5.43 17.11
C ASN A 84 3.80 -6.48 17.42
N LEU A 85 3.06 -6.89 16.41
CA LEU A 85 1.97 -7.86 16.58
C LEU A 85 2.38 -9.26 16.16
N ASN A 86 3.54 -9.39 15.54
CA ASN A 86 4.09 -10.67 15.07
C ASN A 86 3.09 -11.46 14.22
N VAL A 87 2.43 -10.79 13.29
CA VAL A 87 1.39 -11.37 12.44
C VAL A 87 1.77 -11.20 10.98
N GLN A 88 1.52 -12.24 10.19
CA GLN A 88 1.61 -12.12 8.74
C GLN A 88 0.31 -11.50 8.22
N LEU A 89 0.47 -10.36 7.55
CA LEU A 89 -0.66 -9.64 6.98
C LEU A 89 -0.76 -9.97 5.50
N ASN A 90 -1.99 -10.19 5.03
CA ASN A 90 -2.27 -10.42 3.61
C ASN A 90 -1.98 -9.16 2.81
N GLN A 91 -1.52 -9.32 1.57
CA GLN A 91 -1.27 -8.17 0.69
C GLN A 91 -2.51 -7.30 0.46
N ASN A 92 -3.69 -7.88 0.56
CA ASN A 92 -4.94 -7.13 0.43
C ASN A 92 -5.08 -6.04 1.48
N ILE A 93 -4.41 -6.16 2.62
CA ILE A 93 -4.46 -5.15 3.66
C ILE A 93 -3.86 -3.82 3.18
N TYR A 94 -2.88 -3.86 2.28
CA TYR A 94 -2.31 -2.63 1.72
C TYR A 94 -3.36 -1.83 0.97
N ILE A 95 -4.17 -2.50 0.17
CA ILE A 95 -5.22 -1.86 -0.61
C ILE A 95 -6.26 -1.24 0.31
N THR A 96 -6.79 -2.05 1.20
CA THR A 96 -7.87 -1.63 2.10
C THR A 96 -7.41 -0.55 3.05
N LEU A 97 -6.25 -0.74 3.67
CA LEU A 97 -5.72 0.22 4.63
C LEU A 97 -5.33 1.52 3.94
N MET A 98 -4.73 1.45 2.75
CA MET A 98 -4.35 2.64 2.00
C MET A 98 -5.57 3.48 1.63
N ASP A 99 -6.64 2.83 1.21
CA ASP A 99 -7.90 3.50 0.90
C ASP A 99 -8.49 4.15 2.14
N HIS A 100 -8.50 3.44 3.27
CA HIS A 100 -8.96 3.99 4.54
C HIS A 100 -8.12 5.17 5.01
N ILE A 101 -6.82 5.08 4.89
CA ILE A 101 -5.91 6.17 5.29
C ILE A 101 -6.14 7.39 4.41
N ASN A 102 -6.22 7.18 3.11
CA ASN A 102 -6.47 8.28 2.18
C ASN A 102 -7.78 8.99 2.49
N PHE A 103 -8.83 8.21 2.74
CA PHE A 103 -10.13 8.73 3.10
C PHE A 103 -10.09 9.48 4.45
N ALA A 104 -9.43 8.90 5.45
CA ALA A 104 -9.28 9.51 6.77
C ALA A 104 -8.53 10.84 6.70
N ILE A 105 -7.45 10.89 5.91
CA ILE A 105 -6.69 12.12 5.74
C ILE A 105 -7.52 13.20 5.04
N GLN A 106 -8.28 12.83 4.02
CA GLN A 106 -9.16 13.76 3.33
C GLN A 106 -10.22 14.32 4.26
N ARG A 107 -10.79 13.47 5.13
CA ARG A 107 -11.78 13.94 6.12
C ARG A 107 -11.16 14.83 7.18
N GLN A 108 -9.88 14.63 7.46
CA GLN A 108 -9.20 15.29 8.58
C GLN A 108 -8.46 16.56 8.21
N SER A 109 -8.53 16.99 6.98
CA SER A 109 -8.16 18.37 6.63
C SER A 109 -8.95 19.37 7.47
N GLN A 110 -9.85 18.87 8.33
CA GLN A 110 -10.70 19.65 9.23
C GLN A 110 -10.26 19.67 10.69
N GLY A 111 -9.07 19.16 11.03
CA GLY A 111 -8.44 19.39 12.33
C GLY A 111 -8.55 18.33 13.41
N ILE A 112 -8.87 17.08 13.06
CA ILE A 112 -8.89 15.98 14.03
C ILE A 112 -7.49 15.35 14.14
N GLN A 113 -7.15 14.78 15.29
CA GLN A 113 -5.84 14.17 15.48
C GLN A 113 -5.66 12.92 14.62
N LEU A 114 -4.89 13.07 13.56
CA LEU A 114 -4.67 12.03 12.56
C LEU A 114 -4.10 10.74 13.15
N LYS A 115 -3.11 10.85 14.04
CA LYS A 115 -2.46 9.68 14.66
C LYS A 115 -3.44 8.77 15.38
N ASN A 116 -4.33 9.34 16.16
CA ASN A 116 -5.30 8.56 16.93
C ASN A 116 -6.33 7.88 16.03
N ALA A 117 -6.76 8.58 14.99
CA ALA A 117 -7.70 8.01 14.02
C ALA A 117 -7.09 6.83 13.28
N LEU A 118 -5.83 6.96 12.84
CA LEU A 118 -5.15 5.89 12.13
C LEU A 118 -4.91 4.68 13.02
N LEU A 119 -4.50 4.90 14.26
CA LEU A 119 -4.32 3.82 15.22
C LEU A 119 -5.62 3.08 15.49
N TRP A 120 -6.71 3.82 15.57
CA TRP A 120 -8.02 3.24 15.79
C TRP A 120 -8.46 2.37 14.61
N GLU A 121 -8.23 2.84 13.39
CA GLU A 121 -8.53 2.08 12.17
C GLU A 121 -7.70 0.80 12.10
N ILE A 122 -6.43 0.87 12.47
CA ILE A 122 -5.57 -0.31 12.49
C ILE A 122 -6.06 -1.33 13.50
N LYS A 123 -6.42 -0.90 14.70
CA LYS A 123 -6.93 -1.79 15.73
C LYS A 123 -8.22 -2.46 15.30
N LYS A 124 -9.11 -1.70 14.68
CA LYS A 124 -10.36 -2.22 14.15
C LYS A 124 -10.12 -3.26 13.07
N PHE A 125 -9.21 -2.97 12.16
CA PHE A 125 -8.84 -3.86 11.07
C PHE A 125 -8.21 -5.14 11.60
N TYR A 126 -7.31 -5.01 12.55
CA TYR A 126 -6.66 -6.14 13.20
C TYR A 126 -7.67 -7.07 13.84
N HIS A 127 -8.67 -6.54 14.52
CA HIS A 127 -9.73 -7.35 15.11
C HIS A 127 -10.53 -8.12 14.08
N GLN A 128 -10.81 -7.52 12.95
CA GLN A 128 -11.54 -8.19 11.87
C GLN A 128 -10.71 -9.30 11.22
N GLU A 129 -9.41 -9.07 11.03
CA GLU A 129 -8.51 -10.03 10.38
C GLU A 129 -8.19 -11.22 11.26
N ILE A 130 -7.94 -10.99 12.55
CA ILE A 130 -7.52 -12.03 13.47
C ILE A 130 -8.73 -12.70 14.10
N GLY A 131 -9.86 -12.07 13.97
CA GLY A 131 -11.11 -12.65 14.39
C GLY A 131 -11.19 -12.92 15.87
N ARG A 132 -11.67 -14.10 16.19
CA ARG A 132 -12.12 -14.44 17.53
C ARG A 132 -11.01 -14.76 18.53
N ALA A 133 -9.80 -15.03 18.03
CA ALA A 133 -8.69 -15.37 18.91
C ALA A 133 -8.31 -14.20 19.83
N SER A 134 -8.40 -12.98 19.33
CA SER A 134 -8.08 -11.79 20.11
C SER A 134 -9.15 -11.45 21.14
N CYS A 135 -10.37 -11.91 20.95
CA CYS A 135 -11.45 -11.67 21.93
C CYS A 135 -11.25 -12.41 23.24
N ARG A 136 -10.51 -13.51 23.22
CA ARG A 136 -10.24 -14.29 24.44
C ARG A 136 -9.27 -13.61 25.39
N GLU A 137 -8.38 -12.80 24.88
CA GLU A 137 -7.34 -12.18 25.67
C GLU A 137 -7.81 -10.93 26.42
N ARG A 138 -9.03 -10.55 26.20
CA ARG A 138 -9.57 -9.33 26.80
C ARG A 138 -10.21 -9.50 28.16
N VAL A 139 -10.24 -10.68 28.62
CA VAL A 139 -10.89 -10.96 29.90
C VAL A 139 -10.09 -10.47 31.09
#